data_afa7802e23ad44b71375084e05f77b7c
#
_entry.id   afa7802e23ad44b71375084e05f77b7c
#
_cell.length_a   1.000
_cell.length_b   1.000
_cell.length_c   1.000
_cell.angle_alpha   90.00
_cell.angle_beta   90.00
_cell.angle_gamma   90.00
#
_symmetry.space_group_name_H-M   'P 1'
#
loop_
_entity.id
_entity.type
_entity.pdbx_description
1 polymer ?
#
loop_
_entity_poly.entity_id
_entity_poly.type
_entity_poly.pdbx_seq_one_letter_code
_entity_poly.pdbx_strand_id
1 'polypeptide(L)'
;FILAAIMFLFIYMIVGKDFTPAVINEVQIESPAEKAGLKKNDIILEIDGTKVESVLDVSKLITMSTSEFIDFKVSRYEKDLFLKIKPNIIATEDNLGNKINKRVVGIVIGAFNDKVNHVKLDPLKALYYSVNEVYFVTSSTLSYLGSMIFGDADTSQLGGPIRIAKISGQVAQFGIIPFLSMMAYISISLGLINLFPIPLLDGGHLMFYGFE
;
A
#
# COMPACT_ATOMS: atom_id res chain seq x y z
N PHE A 1 -3.82 -13.73 10.00
CA PHE A 1 -3.29 -12.46 10.55
C PHE A 1 -2.07 -12.68 11.46
N ILE A 2 -2.14 -13.58 12.47
CA ILE A 2 -1.01 -13.85 13.39
C ILE A 2 0.23 -14.31 12.62
N LEU A 3 0.08 -15.24 11.69
CA LEU A 3 1.19 -15.72 10.86
C LEU A 3 1.85 -14.56 10.08
N ALA A 4 1.05 -13.69 9.47
CA ALA A 4 1.57 -12.54 8.74
C ALA A 4 2.33 -11.57 9.67
N ALA A 5 1.80 -11.30 10.88
CA ALA A 5 2.46 -10.47 11.87
C ALA A 5 3.82 -11.07 12.29
N ILE A 6 3.89 -12.39 12.50
CA ILE A 6 5.15 -13.09 12.82
C ILE A 6 6.14 -12.97 11.65
N MET A 7 5.70 -13.14 10.40
CA MET A 7 6.57 -13.00 9.23
C MET A 7 7.14 -11.58 9.13
N PHE A 8 6.32 -10.53 9.24
CA PHE A 8 6.79 -9.14 9.24
C PHE A 8 7.71 -8.85 10.42
N LEU A 9 7.42 -9.37 11.61
CA LEU A 9 8.28 -9.22 12.78
C LEU A 9 9.70 -9.73 12.48
N PHE A 10 9.84 -10.93 11.95
CA PHE A 10 11.15 -11.49 11.59
C PHE A 10 11.83 -10.68 10.49
N ILE A 11 11.08 -10.24 9.45
CA ILE A 11 11.62 -9.40 8.39
C ILE A 11 12.19 -8.10 8.98
N TYR A 12 11.43 -7.41 9.83
CA TYR A 12 11.86 -6.14 10.42
C TYR A 12 13.03 -6.27 11.40
N MET A 13 13.16 -7.42 12.08
CA MET A 13 14.31 -7.69 12.95
C MET A 13 15.58 -8.04 12.17
N ILE A 14 15.47 -8.83 11.10
CA ILE A 14 16.64 -9.38 10.38
C ILE A 14 17.10 -8.41 9.30
N VAL A 15 16.18 -7.94 8.46
CA VAL A 15 16.47 -7.06 7.32
C VAL A 15 16.36 -5.61 7.70
N GLY A 16 15.39 -5.27 8.55
CA GLY A 16 15.02 -3.92 8.91
C GLY A 16 13.81 -3.41 8.16
N LYS A 17 13.28 -2.27 8.60
CA LYS A 17 12.23 -1.51 7.93
C LYS A 17 12.87 -0.34 7.20
N ASP A 18 12.36 -0.03 6.01
CA ASP A 18 12.79 1.14 5.25
C ASP A 18 12.16 2.41 5.84
N PHE A 19 13.01 3.35 6.20
CA PHE A 19 12.66 4.70 6.67
C PHE A 19 13.26 5.77 5.76
N THR A 20 13.35 5.48 4.48
CA THR A 20 13.88 6.41 3.49
C THR A 20 12.86 7.51 3.19
N PRO A 21 13.15 8.78 3.56
CA PRO A 21 12.23 9.89 3.28
C PRO A 21 11.89 9.97 1.80
N ALA A 22 10.61 10.09 1.51
CA ALA A 22 10.10 10.22 0.17
C ALA A 22 10.26 11.66 -0.34
N VAL A 23 11.21 11.88 -1.24
CA VAL A 23 11.48 13.19 -1.85
C VAL A 23 10.97 13.22 -3.28
N ILE A 24 10.35 14.30 -3.69
CA ILE A 24 9.92 14.50 -5.07
C ILE A 24 11.15 14.91 -5.91
N ASN A 25 11.60 14.01 -6.76
CA ASN A 25 12.72 14.24 -7.67
C ASN A 25 12.30 15.04 -8.92
N GLU A 26 11.06 14.79 -9.38
CA GLU A 26 10.50 15.44 -10.55
C GLU A 26 8.97 15.49 -10.45
N VAL A 27 8.39 16.59 -10.95
CA VAL A 27 6.94 16.74 -11.14
C VAL A 27 6.70 16.81 -12.66
N GLN A 28 5.84 15.94 -13.16
CA GLN A 28 5.52 15.88 -14.58
C GLN A 28 4.70 17.10 -14.99
N ILE A 29 5.02 17.66 -16.16
CA ILE A 29 4.33 18.82 -16.74
C ILE A 29 2.86 18.47 -17.00
N GLU A 30 1.96 19.41 -16.76
CA GLU A 30 0.49 19.27 -16.88
C GLU A 30 -0.14 18.18 -16.00
N SER A 31 0.64 17.65 -15.05
CA SER A 31 0.14 16.63 -14.12
C SER A 31 -0.77 17.19 -13.03
N PRO A 32 -1.58 16.33 -12.38
CA PRO A 32 -2.32 16.71 -11.19
C PRO A 32 -1.45 17.29 -10.07
N ALA A 33 -0.25 16.75 -9.91
CA ALA A 33 0.72 17.22 -8.91
C ALA A 33 1.20 18.64 -9.17
N GLU A 34 1.52 18.96 -10.43
CA GLU A 34 1.93 20.31 -10.82
C GLU A 34 0.80 21.32 -10.61
N LYS A 35 -0.42 20.98 -11.05
CA LYS A 35 -1.61 21.83 -10.88
C LYS A 35 -1.94 22.09 -9.42
N ALA A 36 -1.66 21.13 -8.54
CA ALA A 36 -1.83 21.29 -7.09
C ALA A 36 -0.67 22.04 -6.43
N GLY A 37 0.41 22.31 -7.14
CA GLY A 37 1.54 23.08 -6.65
C GLY A 37 2.64 22.28 -5.95
N LEU A 38 2.69 20.96 -6.15
CA LEU A 38 3.85 20.15 -5.75
C LEU A 38 5.09 20.57 -6.56
N LYS A 39 6.25 20.53 -5.92
CA LYS A 39 7.52 20.92 -6.53
C LYS A 39 8.62 19.90 -6.25
N LYS A 40 9.65 19.94 -7.08
CA LYS A 40 10.89 19.20 -6.83
C LYS A 40 11.46 19.56 -5.47
N ASN A 41 12.02 18.58 -4.78
CA ASN A 41 12.58 18.63 -3.43
C ASN A 41 11.55 18.77 -2.30
N ASP A 42 10.24 18.70 -2.58
CA ASP A 42 9.26 18.52 -1.51
C ASP A 42 9.46 17.15 -0.86
N ILE A 43 9.41 17.10 0.47
CA ILE A 43 9.44 15.85 1.23
C ILE A 43 7.99 15.52 1.59
N ILE A 44 7.51 14.35 1.19
CA ILE A 44 6.16 13.90 1.49
C ILE A 44 6.13 13.37 2.92
N LEU A 45 5.31 13.97 3.77
CA LEU A 45 5.18 13.60 5.18
C LEU A 45 3.96 12.72 5.47
N GLU A 46 2.82 13.06 4.85
CA GLU A 46 1.55 12.34 5.05
C GLU A 46 0.74 12.32 3.75
N ILE A 47 -0.04 11.25 3.56
CA ILE A 47 -1.04 11.10 2.49
C ILE A 47 -2.33 10.61 3.14
N ASP A 48 -3.45 11.32 2.92
CA ASP A 48 -4.76 11.04 3.52
C ASP A 48 -4.68 10.82 5.05
N GLY A 49 -3.88 11.64 5.74
CA GLY A 49 -3.65 11.55 7.19
C GLY A 49 -2.77 10.37 7.63
N THR A 50 -2.31 9.53 6.71
CA THR A 50 -1.39 8.43 7.00
C THR A 50 0.04 8.89 6.81
N LYS A 51 0.88 8.69 7.83
CA LYS A 51 2.30 9.05 7.80
C LYS A 51 3.04 8.27 6.72
N VAL A 52 3.84 8.97 5.93
CA VAL A 52 4.78 8.40 4.95
C VAL A 52 6.13 8.21 5.64
N GLU A 53 6.57 6.98 5.76
CA GLU A 53 7.86 6.65 6.37
C GLU A 53 8.90 6.21 5.33
N SER A 54 8.44 5.79 4.14
CA SER A 54 9.31 5.35 3.06
C SER A 54 8.80 5.77 1.68
N VAL A 55 9.67 5.70 0.69
CA VAL A 55 9.32 5.92 -0.73
C VAL A 55 8.20 4.97 -1.19
N LEU A 56 8.21 3.72 -0.70
CA LEU A 56 7.21 2.71 -1.07
C LEU A 56 5.82 3.04 -0.52
N ASP A 57 5.73 3.69 0.64
CA ASP A 57 4.46 4.07 1.23
C ASP A 57 3.68 5.05 0.35
N VAL A 58 4.37 5.95 -0.35
CA VAL A 58 3.72 6.92 -1.25
C VAL A 58 2.95 6.20 -2.36
N SER A 59 3.59 5.27 -3.06
CA SER A 59 2.93 4.51 -4.13
C SER A 59 1.77 3.65 -3.60
N LYS A 60 1.97 3.04 -2.43
CA LYS A 60 0.97 2.22 -1.74
C LYS A 60 -0.26 3.06 -1.36
N LEU A 61 -0.06 4.21 -0.72
CA LEU A 61 -1.14 5.09 -0.27
C LEU A 61 -1.91 5.70 -1.43
N ILE A 62 -1.24 6.18 -2.50
CA ILE A 62 -1.91 6.69 -3.70
C ILE A 62 -2.76 5.61 -4.37
N THR A 63 -2.24 4.38 -4.47
CA THR A 63 -2.95 3.27 -5.13
C THR A 63 -4.15 2.80 -4.32
N MET A 64 -4.05 2.79 -2.99
CA MET A 64 -5.10 2.33 -2.09
C MET A 64 -6.13 3.42 -1.74
N SER A 65 -5.83 4.69 -2.01
CA SER A 65 -6.79 5.78 -1.80
C SER A 65 -7.99 5.61 -2.73
N THR A 66 -9.20 5.69 -2.18
CA THR A 66 -10.48 5.65 -2.93
C THR A 66 -11.13 7.01 -3.03
N SER A 67 -10.59 8.01 -2.33
CA SER A 67 -11.11 9.38 -2.30
C SER A 67 -10.98 10.08 -3.67
N GLU A 68 -11.90 10.96 -4.00
CA GLU A 68 -11.83 11.78 -5.22
C GLU A 68 -10.58 12.67 -5.23
N PHE A 69 -10.24 13.23 -4.07
CA PHE A 69 -9.03 14.01 -3.83
C PHE A 69 -8.15 13.32 -2.81
N ILE A 70 -6.85 13.34 -3.02
CA ILE A 70 -5.85 12.82 -2.10
C ILE A 70 -5.23 14.01 -1.38
N ASP A 71 -5.23 13.99 -0.06
CA ASP A 71 -4.64 15.03 0.77
C ASP A 71 -3.15 14.73 0.99
N PHE A 72 -2.29 15.65 0.54
CA PHE A 72 -0.85 15.57 0.74
C PHE A 72 -0.40 16.60 1.77
N LYS A 73 0.37 16.15 2.76
CA LYS A 73 1.16 17.01 3.62
C LYS A 73 2.63 16.87 3.23
N VAL A 74 3.23 17.96 2.80
CA VAL A 74 4.63 17.98 2.36
C VAL A 74 5.41 19.05 3.13
N SER A 75 6.71 18.80 3.33
CA SER A 75 7.64 19.80 3.86
C SER A 75 8.41 20.43 2.71
N ARG A 76 8.37 21.76 2.62
CA ARG A 76 9.11 22.57 1.68
C ARG A 76 9.84 23.68 2.44
N TYR A 77 11.17 23.68 2.39
CA TYR A 77 11.99 24.63 3.17
C TYR A 77 11.59 24.68 4.65
N GLU A 78 11.43 23.51 5.28
CA GLU A 78 11.04 23.32 6.68
C GLU A 78 9.63 23.88 7.04
N LYS A 79 8.81 24.18 6.03
CA LYS A 79 7.41 24.58 6.21
C LYS A 79 6.47 23.51 5.74
N ASP A 80 5.50 23.17 6.56
CA ASP A 80 4.45 22.21 6.21
C ASP A 80 3.43 22.88 5.28
N LEU A 81 3.14 22.20 4.16
CA LEU A 81 2.13 22.60 3.19
C LEU A 81 1.11 21.48 3.05
N PHE A 82 -0.15 21.86 2.96
CA PHE A 82 -1.26 20.94 2.72
C PHE A 82 -1.81 21.17 1.31
N LEU A 83 -1.83 20.13 0.49
CA LEU A 83 -2.21 20.17 -0.91
C LEU A 83 -3.25 19.08 -1.19
N LYS A 84 -4.30 19.43 -1.94
CA LYS A 84 -5.31 18.48 -2.42
C LYS A 84 -5.08 18.17 -3.88
N ILE A 85 -4.95 16.90 -4.21
CA ILE A 85 -4.62 16.45 -5.55
C ILE A 85 -5.71 15.51 -6.05
N LYS A 86 -6.34 15.84 -7.18
CA LYS A 86 -7.24 14.94 -7.87
C LYS A 86 -6.41 14.05 -8.80
N PRO A 87 -6.21 12.76 -8.50
CA PRO A 87 -5.40 11.87 -9.33
C PRO A 87 -6.06 11.65 -10.69
N ASN A 88 -5.25 11.48 -11.73
CA ASN A 88 -5.72 10.97 -13.00
C ASN A 88 -5.81 9.44 -12.94
N ILE A 89 -6.80 8.88 -13.61
CA ILE A 89 -6.92 7.44 -13.81
C ILE A 89 -6.40 7.13 -15.21
N ILE A 90 -5.31 6.36 -15.29
CA ILE A 90 -4.73 5.93 -16.57
C ILE A 90 -4.92 4.43 -16.74
N ALA A 91 -5.41 4.03 -17.91
CA ALA A 91 -5.39 2.63 -18.32
C ALA A 91 -3.96 2.24 -18.69
N THR A 92 -3.44 1.22 -18.03
CA THR A 92 -2.10 0.68 -18.28
C THR A 92 -2.16 -0.84 -18.28
N GLU A 93 -1.10 -1.48 -18.70
CA GLU A 93 -0.95 -2.92 -18.56
C GLU A 93 -0.04 -3.24 -17.38
N ASP A 94 -0.42 -4.26 -16.61
CA ASP A 94 0.45 -4.79 -15.59
C ASP A 94 1.58 -5.65 -16.22
N ASN A 95 2.55 -6.07 -15.42
CA ASN A 95 3.65 -6.90 -15.89
C ASN A 95 3.21 -8.27 -16.46
N LEU A 96 1.92 -8.58 -16.41
CA LEU A 96 1.32 -9.82 -16.93
C LEU A 96 0.48 -9.58 -18.18
N GLY A 97 0.44 -8.34 -18.70
CA GLY A 97 -0.35 -7.94 -19.86
C GLY A 97 -1.84 -7.73 -19.59
N ASN A 98 -2.26 -7.66 -18.32
CA ASN A 98 -3.66 -7.35 -17.99
C ASN A 98 -3.86 -5.83 -18.00
N LYS A 99 -4.97 -5.38 -18.58
CA LYS A 99 -5.37 -3.98 -18.50
C LYS A 99 -5.83 -3.66 -17.09
N ILE A 100 -5.21 -2.65 -16.49
CA ILE A 100 -5.55 -2.14 -15.17
C ILE A 100 -5.68 -0.62 -15.22
N ASN A 101 -6.56 -0.08 -14.41
CA ASN A 101 -6.65 1.36 -14.21
C ASN A 101 -5.78 1.73 -13.00
N LYS A 102 -4.83 2.62 -13.20
CA LYS A 102 -3.92 3.08 -12.15
C LYS A 102 -4.17 4.54 -11.85
N ARG A 103 -4.28 4.86 -10.56
CA ARG A 103 -4.33 6.26 -10.09
C ARG A 103 -2.92 6.83 -10.10
N VAL A 104 -2.74 7.97 -10.75
CA VAL A 104 -1.45 8.64 -10.85
C VAL A 104 -1.60 10.13 -10.55
N VAL A 105 -0.63 10.68 -9.87
CA VAL A 105 -0.55 12.12 -9.56
C VAL A 105 0.51 12.83 -10.42
N GLY A 106 1.42 12.08 -11.06
CA GLY A 106 2.44 12.62 -11.94
C GLY A 106 3.67 13.16 -11.21
N ILE A 107 4.18 12.39 -10.24
CA ILE A 107 5.45 12.65 -9.56
C ILE A 107 6.42 11.50 -9.75
N VAL A 108 7.70 11.82 -9.81
CA VAL A 108 8.80 10.88 -9.67
C VAL A 108 9.38 11.06 -8.27
N ILE A 109 9.30 10.01 -7.47
CA ILE A 109 9.78 10.00 -6.08
C ILE A 109 11.07 9.19 -5.97
N GLY A 110 11.92 9.57 -5.07
CA GLY A 110 13.17 8.85 -4.77
C GLY A 110 13.61 9.05 -3.33
N ALA A 111 14.72 8.42 -3.01
CA ALA A 111 15.38 8.59 -1.75
C ALA A 111 16.12 9.95 -1.70
N PHE A 112 16.16 10.56 -0.54
CA PHE A 112 16.98 11.76 -0.33
C PHE A 112 18.46 11.41 -0.55
N ASN A 113 19.13 12.06 -1.52
CA ASN A 113 20.52 11.77 -1.94
C ASN A 113 20.78 10.32 -2.32
N ASP A 114 19.80 9.63 -2.92
CA ASP A 114 19.85 8.21 -3.34
C ASP A 114 20.28 7.22 -2.23
N LYS A 115 20.15 7.65 -0.97
CA LYS A 115 20.47 6.81 0.19
C LYS A 115 19.22 6.14 0.74
N VAL A 116 19.20 4.82 0.66
CA VAL A 116 18.18 4.00 1.31
C VAL A 116 18.53 3.81 2.78
N ASN A 117 17.56 4.05 3.66
CA ASN A 117 17.75 3.97 5.11
C ASN A 117 16.98 2.78 5.70
N HIS A 118 17.60 1.60 5.65
CA HIS A 118 17.09 0.41 6.32
C HIS A 118 17.55 0.36 7.77
N VAL A 119 16.61 0.35 8.71
CA VAL A 119 16.89 0.27 10.14
C VAL A 119 16.39 -1.06 10.70
N LYS A 120 17.29 -1.87 11.24
CA LYS A 120 16.89 -3.07 11.98
C LYS A 120 16.21 -2.67 13.27
N LEU A 121 15.05 -3.24 13.52
CA LEU A 121 14.24 -2.90 14.67
C LEU A 121 14.51 -3.85 15.83
N ASP A 122 14.45 -3.31 17.04
CA ASP A 122 14.39 -4.13 18.25
C ASP A 122 13.05 -4.92 18.31
N PRO A 123 12.96 -6.02 19.08
CA PRO A 123 11.79 -6.89 19.08
C PRO A 123 10.46 -6.16 19.38
N LEU A 124 10.46 -5.17 20.27
CA LEU A 124 9.25 -4.44 20.63
C LEU A 124 8.79 -3.52 19.50
N LYS A 125 9.72 -2.80 18.88
CA LYS A 125 9.40 -1.97 17.71
C LYS A 125 9.00 -2.82 16.51
N ALA A 126 9.72 -3.93 16.27
CA ALA A 126 9.37 -4.87 15.21
C ALA A 126 7.96 -5.43 15.40
N LEU A 127 7.55 -5.78 16.62
CA LEU A 127 6.21 -6.22 16.96
C LEU A 127 5.18 -5.11 16.67
N TYR A 128 5.44 -3.89 17.13
CA TYR A 128 4.56 -2.74 16.88
C TYR A 128 4.34 -2.52 15.38
N TYR A 129 5.42 -2.43 14.60
CA TYR A 129 5.32 -2.21 13.16
C TYR A 129 4.69 -3.38 12.41
N SER A 130 4.93 -4.62 12.83
CA SER A 130 4.32 -5.80 12.20
C SER A 130 2.80 -5.85 12.41
N VAL A 131 2.33 -5.55 13.62
CA VAL A 131 0.90 -5.46 13.93
C VAL A 131 0.26 -4.28 13.18
N ASN A 132 0.95 -3.14 13.15
CA ASN A 132 0.46 -1.96 12.44
C ASN A 132 0.36 -2.21 10.92
N GLU A 133 1.31 -2.93 10.32
CA GLU A 133 1.25 -3.32 8.91
C GLU A 133 0.05 -4.22 8.61
N VAL A 134 -0.19 -5.23 9.46
CA VAL A 134 -1.36 -6.11 9.33
C VAL A 134 -2.66 -5.30 9.45
N TYR A 135 -2.74 -4.40 10.42
CA TYR A 135 -3.90 -3.52 10.60
C TYR A 135 -4.10 -2.61 9.38
N PHE A 136 -3.04 -1.96 8.90
CA PHE A 136 -3.09 -1.09 7.75
C PHE A 136 -3.58 -1.83 6.50
N VAL A 137 -2.99 -2.99 6.19
CA VAL A 137 -3.39 -3.79 5.01
C VAL A 137 -4.83 -4.25 5.12
N THR A 138 -5.25 -4.71 6.32
CA THR A 138 -6.62 -5.18 6.56
C THR A 138 -7.62 -4.04 6.39
N SER A 139 -7.40 -2.89 7.04
CA SER A 139 -8.30 -1.73 6.97
C SER A 139 -8.38 -1.15 5.56
N SER A 140 -7.24 -1.02 4.87
CA SER A 140 -7.19 -0.52 3.49
C SER A 140 -7.92 -1.47 2.51
N THR A 141 -7.75 -2.78 2.69
CA THR A 141 -8.45 -3.78 1.86
C THR A 141 -9.96 -3.72 2.10
N LEU A 142 -10.40 -3.61 3.35
CA LEU A 142 -11.82 -3.45 3.68
C LEU A 142 -12.40 -2.17 3.11
N SER A 143 -11.69 -1.06 3.22
CA SER A 143 -12.09 0.23 2.64
C SER A 143 -12.21 0.13 1.12
N TYR A 144 -11.23 -0.48 0.45
CA TYR A 144 -11.25 -0.68 -1.00
C TYR A 144 -12.42 -1.58 -1.44
N LEU A 145 -12.65 -2.69 -0.74
CA LEU A 145 -13.80 -3.58 -1.02
C LEU A 145 -15.13 -2.86 -0.77
N GLY A 146 -15.23 -2.05 0.28
CA GLY A 146 -16.39 -1.19 0.52
C GLY A 146 -16.65 -0.26 -0.66
N SER A 147 -15.62 0.47 -1.11
CA SER A 147 -15.73 1.38 -2.27
C SER A 147 -16.12 0.65 -3.57
N MET A 148 -15.72 -0.60 -3.75
CA MET A 148 -16.14 -1.41 -4.90
C MET A 148 -17.63 -1.75 -4.85
N ILE A 149 -18.17 -2.05 -3.67
CA ILE A 149 -19.61 -2.35 -3.49
C ILE A 149 -20.45 -1.11 -3.78
N PHE A 150 -19.98 0.08 -3.41
CA PHE A 150 -20.67 1.35 -3.68
C PHE A 150 -20.41 1.91 -5.09
N GLY A 151 -19.55 1.25 -5.89
CA GLY A 151 -19.27 1.62 -7.27
C GLY A 151 -18.20 2.70 -7.45
N ASP A 152 -17.50 3.07 -6.38
CA ASP A 152 -16.46 4.12 -6.36
C ASP A 152 -15.06 3.61 -6.70
N ALA A 153 -14.85 2.28 -6.70
CA ALA A 153 -13.55 1.67 -6.98
C ALA A 153 -13.60 0.72 -8.18
N ASP A 154 -12.48 0.67 -8.91
CA ASP A 154 -12.32 -0.15 -10.11
C ASP A 154 -12.03 -1.61 -9.76
N THR A 155 -12.79 -2.52 -10.37
CA THR A 155 -12.64 -3.97 -10.20
C THR A 155 -11.53 -4.58 -11.06
N SER A 156 -10.94 -3.85 -12.01
CA SER A 156 -9.91 -4.34 -12.94
C SER A 156 -8.63 -4.82 -12.23
N GLN A 157 -8.40 -4.33 -11.01
CA GLN A 157 -7.23 -4.70 -10.20
C GLN A 157 -7.41 -6.03 -9.44
N LEU A 158 -8.62 -6.58 -9.38
CA LEU A 158 -8.83 -7.88 -8.74
C LEU A 158 -8.19 -8.99 -9.55
N GLY A 159 -7.23 -9.66 -8.94
CA GLY A 159 -6.53 -10.80 -9.53
C GLY A 159 -7.07 -12.14 -9.06
N GLY A 160 -7.36 -13.04 -10.00
CA GLY A 160 -7.69 -14.43 -9.67
C GLY A 160 -6.45 -15.25 -9.24
N PRO A 161 -6.64 -16.53 -8.83
CA PRO A 161 -5.55 -17.40 -8.35
C PRO A 161 -4.38 -17.53 -9.33
N ILE A 162 -4.66 -17.51 -10.63
CA ILE A 162 -3.62 -17.59 -11.68
C ILE A 162 -2.72 -16.36 -11.65
N ARG A 163 -3.30 -15.17 -11.44
CA ARG A 163 -2.53 -13.92 -11.32
C ARG A 163 -1.66 -13.94 -10.07
N ILE A 164 -2.20 -14.41 -8.94
CA ILE A 164 -1.43 -14.56 -7.70
C ILE A 164 -0.25 -15.50 -7.93
N ALA A 165 -0.45 -16.66 -8.57
CA ALA A 165 0.63 -17.60 -8.85
C ALA A 165 1.72 -17.00 -9.75
N LYS A 166 1.34 -16.28 -10.82
CA LYS A 166 2.30 -15.60 -11.70
C LYS A 166 3.11 -14.53 -10.97
N ILE A 167 2.44 -13.66 -10.18
CA ILE A 167 3.11 -12.63 -9.38
C ILE A 167 4.05 -13.29 -8.36
N SER A 168 3.62 -14.38 -7.71
CA SER A 168 4.48 -15.12 -6.76
C SER A 168 5.75 -15.63 -7.40
N GLY A 169 5.66 -16.16 -8.62
CA GLY A 169 6.83 -16.59 -9.40
C GLY A 169 7.78 -15.45 -9.76
N GLN A 170 7.24 -14.29 -10.11
CA GLN A 170 8.05 -13.11 -10.39
C GLN A 170 8.72 -12.55 -9.12
N VAL A 171 7.97 -12.44 -8.02
CA VAL A 171 8.48 -11.93 -6.74
C VAL A 171 9.57 -12.85 -6.18
N ALA A 172 9.45 -14.16 -6.36
CA ALA A 172 10.48 -15.12 -5.95
C ALA A 172 11.85 -14.87 -6.62
N GLN A 173 11.87 -14.31 -7.83
CA GLN A 173 13.11 -13.97 -8.53
C GLN A 173 13.86 -12.78 -7.89
N PHE A 174 13.15 -11.93 -7.14
CA PHE A 174 13.76 -10.80 -6.40
C PHE A 174 14.37 -11.23 -5.06
N GLY A 175 14.23 -12.51 -4.68
CA GLY A 175 14.81 -13.08 -3.49
C GLY A 175 13.81 -13.47 -2.41
N ILE A 176 14.34 -14.06 -1.33
CA ILE A 176 13.52 -14.66 -0.27
C ILE A 176 12.71 -13.60 0.53
N ILE A 177 13.24 -12.41 0.74
CA ILE A 177 12.59 -11.39 1.57
C ILE A 177 11.34 -10.81 0.89
N PRO A 178 11.37 -10.34 -0.37
CA PRO A 178 10.17 -9.96 -1.10
C PRO A 178 9.14 -11.08 -1.17
N PHE A 179 9.59 -12.34 -1.35
CA PHE A 179 8.72 -13.50 -1.40
C PHE A 179 8.01 -13.74 -0.05
N LEU A 180 8.73 -13.69 1.08
CA LEU A 180 8.14 -13.80 2.41
C LEU A 180 7.15 -12.66 2.70
N SER A 181 7.49 -11.43 2.31
CA SER A 181 6.57 -10.29 2.44
C SER A 181 5.28 -10.52 1.66
N MET A 182 5.38 -11.02 0.42
CA MET A 182 4.21 -11.36 -0.39
C MET A 182 3.38 -12.48 0.26
N MET A 183 4.01 -13.52 0.81
CA MET A 183 3.30 -14.58 1.53
C MET A 183 2.54 -14.04 2.74
N ALA A 184 3.12 -13.06 3.46
CA ALA A 184 2.45 -12.38 4.56
C ALA A 184 1.19 -11.63 4.06
N TYR A 185 1.28 -10.88 2.97
CA TYR A 185 0.12 -10.20 2.36
C TYR A 185 -0.96 -11.18 1.90
N ILE A 186 -0.58 -12.29 1.25
CA ILE A 186 -1.54 -13.34 0.87
C ILE A 186 -2.21 -13.94 2.11
N SER A 187 -1.47 -14.17 3.19
CA SER A 187 -2.02 -14.69 4.45
C SER A 187 -3.05 -13.74 5.07
N ILE A 188 -2.82 -12.41 5.00
CA ILE A 188 -3.81 -11.42 5.43
C ILE A 188 -5.06 -11.51 4.56
N SER A 189 -4.89 -11.53 3.24
CA SER A 189 -6.00 -11.57 2.28
C SER A 189 -6.86 -12.82 2.44
N LEU A 190 -6.25 -13.99 2.62
CA LEU A 190 -6.96 -15.25 2.89
C LEU A 190 -7.71 -15.21 4.21
N GLY A 191 -7.06 -14.67 5.27
CA GLY A 191 -7.71 -14.49 6.56
C GLY A 191 -8.91 -13.55 6.48
N LEU A 192 -8.80 -12.49 5.69
CA LEU A 192 -9.88 -11.52 5.48
C LEU A 192 -11.05 -12.15 4.72
N ILE A 193 -10.78 -12.84 3.61
CA ILE A 193 -11.83 -13.52 2.83
C ILE A 193 -12.57 -14.54 3.70
N ASN A 194 -11.87 -15.30 4.54
CA ASN A 194 -12.48 -16.29 5.41
C ASN A 194 -13.38 -15.68 6.50
N LEU A 195 -13.20 -14.41 6.86
CA LEU A 195 -14.05 -13.70 7.80
C LEU A 195 -15.34 -13.14 7.17
N PHE A 196 -15.45 -13.13 5.83
CA PHE A 196 -16.69 -12.67 5.19
C PHE A 196 -17.85 -13.61 5.46
N PRO A 197 -19.09 -13.08 5.65
CA PRO A 197 -20.30 -13.86 5.90
C PRO A 197 -20.81 -14.56 4.63
N ILE A 198 -19.94 -15.35 4.00
CA ILE A 198 -20.24 -16.12 2.78
C ILE A 198 -20.44 -17.59 3.19
N PRO A 199 -21.55 -18.24 2.78
CA PRO A 199 -21.72 -19.67 3.00
C PRO A 199 -20.49 -20.43 2.47
N LEU A 200 -20.02 -21.43 3.22
CA LEU A 200 -18.82 -22.25 2.97
C LEU A 200 -17.49 -21.64 3.47
N LEU A 201 -17.48 -20.39 3.98
CA LEU A 201 -16.32 -19.79 4.65
C LEU A 201 -16.57 -19.77 6.17
N ASP A 202 -15.47 -19.64 6.95
CA ASP A 202 -15.54 -19.64 8.42
C ASP A 202 -16.44 -18.53 8.96
N GLY A 203 -16.43 -17.34 8.33
CA GLY A 203 -17.31 -16.22 8.68
C GLY A 203 -18.79 -16.52 8.49
N GLY A 204 -19.15 -17.31 7.48
CA GLY A 204 -20.52 -17.80 7.31
C GLY A 204 -20.95 -18.72 8.44
N HIS A 205 -20.10 -19.64 8.88
CA HIS A 205 -20.37 -20.51 10.02
C HIS A 205 -20.51 -19.71 11.32
N LEU A 206 -19.63 -18.73 11.58
CA LEU A 206 -19.72 -17.84 12.74
C LEU A 206 -21.04 -17.06 12.76
N MET A 207 -21.52 -16.63 11.61
CA MET A 207 -22.80 -15.95 11.49
C MET A 207 -23.97 -16.88 11.87
N PHE A 208 -23.96 -18.15 11.40
CA PHE A 208 -24.98 -19.13 11.75
C PHE A 208 -25.00 -19.42 13.24
N TYR A 209 -23.83 -19.63 13.89
CA TYR A 209 -23.74 -19.85 15.34
C TYR A 209 -24.16 -18.61 16.18
N GLY A 210 -24.08 -17.40 15.61
CA GLY A 210 -24.53 -16.18 16.27
C GLY A 210 -26.06 -16.00 16.26
N PHE A 211 -26.78 -16.74 15.40
CA PHE A 211 -28.23 -16.72 15.30
C PHE A 211 -28.93 -17.89 16.03
N GLU A 212 -28.17 -18.91 16.46
CA GLU A 212 -28.65 -20.01 17.33
C GLU A 212 -28.62 -19.59 18.81
#